data_765fef94f0ade5f8793aaa50b02bcc5c
#
_entry.id   765fef94f0ade5f8793aaa50b02bcc5c
#
_cell.length_a   1.000
_cell.length_b   1.000
_cell.length_c   1.000
_cell.angle_alpha   90.00
_cell.angle_beta   90.00
_cell.angle_gamma   90.00
#
_symmetry.space_group_name_H-M   'P 1'
#
loop_
_entity.id
_entity.type
_entity.pdbx_description
1 polymer ?
#
loop_
_entity_poly.entity_id
_entity_poly.type
_entity_poly.pdbx_seq_one_letter_code
_entity_poly.pdbx_strand_id
1 'polypeptide(L)'
;MEQEHQFIDYIEQSIIKNWDKDSLTDYKGITLQYKDVARKIAKFHIVLESAGIQPGDKIAVCGRNSAHWAVTFLATITYGAVIVPILHEFKADNIHNIVNHSEAKLLFVGDQAWENLNEDAMPLLEGIASLTDFSSLVSRNEKLTYAFEHRNAIYGQRYPKNFRPEHICYRKDRPEELAII
;
A
#
# COMPACT_ATOMS: atom_id res chain seq x y z
N MET A 1 -4.28 27.12 21.44
CA MET A 1 -4.49 25.66 21.32
C MET A 1 -3.42 25.16 20.36
N GLU A 2 -2.42 24.42 20.86
CA GLU A 2 -1.48 23.71 19.98
C GLU A 2 -2.31 22.74 19.14
N GLN A 3 -2.21 22.82 17.81
CA GLN A 3 -2.77 21.81 16.94
C GLN A 3 -2.03 20.50 17.24
N GLU A 4 -2.74 19.56 17.79
CA GLU A 4 -2.23 18.20 18.01
C GLU A 4 -1.90 17.60 16.64
N HIS A 5 -0.61 17.51 16.30
CA HIS A 5 -0.16 16.95 15.05
C HIS A 5 -0.41 15.42 15.06
N GLN A 6 -1.14 14.94 14.07
CA GLN A 6 -1.35 13.50 13.87
C GLN A 6 -0.13 12.86 13.20
N PHE A 7 0.00 11.55 13.32
CA PHE A 7 1.09 10.79 12.68
C PHE A 7 1.19 11.06 11.17
N ILE A 8 0.05 11.17 10.50
CA ILE A 8 -0.02 11.46 9.05
C ILE A 8 0.56 12.84 8.73
N ASP A 9 0.41 13.85 9.60
CA ASP A 9 0.99 15.17 9.40
C ASP A 9 2.52 15.11 9.36
N TYR A 10 3.13 14.29 10.21
CA TYR A 10 4.59 14.09 10.19
C TYR A 10 5.06 13.40 8.92
N ILE A 11 4.30 12.42 8.39
CA ILE A 11 4.60 11.77 7.11
C ILE A 11 4.58 12.81 5.98
N GLU A 12 3.50 13.61 5.87
CA GLU A 12 3.38 14.65 4.86
C GLU A 12 4.54 15.65 4.91
N GLN A 13 4.80 16.21 6.09
CA GLN A 13 5.86 17.18 6.29
C GLN A 13 7.24 16.61 5.96
N SER A 14 7.51 15.36 6.35
CA SER A 14 8.77 14.69 6.04
C SER A 14 8.98 14.51 4.55
N ILE A 15 7.94 14.10 3.82
CA ILE A 15 8.00 13.92 2.37
C ILE A 15 8.22 15.29 1.68
N ILE A 16 7.44 16.30 2.02
CA ILE A 16 7.54 17.63 1.42
C ILE A 16 8.91 18.24 1.66
N LYS A 17 9.39 18.21 2.90
CA LYS A 17 10.66 18.82 3.31
C LYS A 17 11.89 18.15 2.68
N ASN A 18 11.81 16.86 2.43
CA ASN A 18 12.95 16.05 1.97
C ASN A 18 12.78 15.54 0.53
N TRP A 19 11.95 16.16 -0.26
CA TRP A 19 11.48 15.75 -1.59
C TRP A 19 12.54 15.10 -2.49
N ASP A 20 13.71 15.71 -2.59
CA ASP A 20 14.81 15.25 -3.45
C ASP A 20 15.89 14.43 -2.71
N LYS A 21 15.66 14.10 -1.44
CA LYS A 21 16.58 13.29 -0.65
C LYS A 21 16.25 11.80 -0.76
N ASP A 22 17.26 10.97 -0.53
CA ASP A 22 17.08 9.52 -0.41
C ASP A 22 16.23 9.18 0.81
N SER A 23 15.33 8.24 0.65
CA SER A 23 14.36 7.83 1.67
C SER A 23 14.44 6.35 2.01
N LEU A 24 14.21 5.47 1.04
CA LEU A 24 14.16 4.03 1.23
C LEU A 24 15.19 3.34 0.34
N THR A 25 16.04 2.51 0.92
CA THR A 25 17.08 1.79 0.19
C THR A 25 17.00 0.30 0.50
N ASP A 26 16.87 -0.50 -0.53
CA ASP A 26 16.97 -1.95 -0.42
C ASP A 26 18.43 -2.37 -0.34
N TYR A 27 18.72 -3.36 0.51
CA TYR A 27 20.07 -3.91 0.59
C TYR A 27 20.52 -4.47 -0.77
N LYS A 28 21.60 -3.91 -1.32
CA LYS A 28 22.10 -4.20 -2.68
C LYS A 28 21.05 -4.03 -3.79
N GLY A 29 20.09 -3.16 -3.57
CA GLY A 29 18.98 -2.92 -4.48
C GLY A 29 18.74 -1.45 -4.80
N ILE A 30 17.48 -1.10 -5.03
CA ILE A 30 17.07 0.25 -5.41
C ILE A 30 17.13 1.21 -4.23
N THR A 31 17.36 2.49 -4.53
CA THR A 31 17.11 3.61 -3.62
C THR A 31 15.96 4.45 -4.17
N LEU A 32 14.95 4.69 -3.34
CA LEU A 32 13.85 5.61 -3.62
C LEU A 32 14.08 6.92 -2.89
N GLN A 33 13.94 8.02 -3.60
CA GLN A 33 13.86 9.34 -2.98
C GLN A 33 12.46 9.57 -2.39
N TYR A 34 12.29 10.57 -1.52
CA TYR A 34 10.98 10.90 -0.96
C TYR A 34 9.94 11.17 -2.06
N LYS A 35 10.32 11.84 -3.16
CA LYS A 35 9.45 12.05 -4.32
C LYS A 35 9.00 10.76 -4.99
N ASP A 36 9.87 9.76 -5.05
CA ASP A 36 9.54 8.46 -5.63
C ASP A 36 8.54 7.70 -4.74
N VAL A 37 8.75 7.78 -3.43
CA VAL A 37 7.79 7.23 -2.44
C VAL A 37 6.43 7.91 -2.59
N ALA A 38 6.38 9.24 -2.65
CA ALA A 38 5.14 10.00 -2.82
C ALA A 38 4.39 9.64 -4.12
N ARG A 39 5.12 9.49 -5.23
CA ARG A 39 4.57 9.10 -6.53
C ARG A 39 4.04 7.67 -6.55
N LYS A 40 4.74 6.75 -5.88
CA LYS A 40 4.26 5.38 -5.71
C LYS A 40 3.01 5.33 -4.82
N ILE A 41 2.96 6.10 -3.75
CA ILE A 41 1.77 6.25 -2.90
C ILE A 41 0.60 6.77 -3.73
N ALA A 42 0.80 7.79 -4.57
CA ALA A 42 -0.26 8.34 -5.42
C ALA A 42 -0.83 7.29 -6.39
N LYS A 43 0.03 6.50 -7.03
CA LYS A 43 -0.42 5.38 -7.90
C LYS A 43 -1.13 4.29 -7.11
N PHE A 44 -0.67 3.99 -5.92
CA PHE A 44 -1.31 3.02 -5.03
C PHE A 44 -2.72 3.49 -4.63
N HIS A 45 -2.87 4.76 -4.25
CA HIS A 45 -4.18 5.36 -3.95
C HIS A 45 -5.13 5.30 -5.15
N ILE A 46 -4.63 5.52 -6.37
CA ILE A 46 -5.43 5.38 -7.60
C ILE A 46 -5.97 3.94 -7.74
N VAL A 47 -5.14 2.93 -7.45
CA VAL A 47 -5.60 1.53 -7.47
C VAL A 47 -6.70 1.31 -6.44
N LEU A 48 -6.50 1.76 -5.21
CA LEU A 48 -7.48 1.58 -4.14
C LEU A 48 -8.82 2.27 -4.46
N GLU A 49 -8.77 3.53 -4.91
CA GLU A 49 -9.96 4.27 -5.31
C GLU A 49 -10.71 3.59 -6.46
N SER A 50 -9.99 3.22 -7.51
CA SER A 50 -10.59 2.59 -8.71
C SER A 50 -11.16 1.22 -8.42
N ALA A 51 -10.57 0.49 -7.48
CA ALA A 51 -11.05 -0.80 -7.01
C ALA A 51 -12.23 -0.69 -6.03
N GLY A 52 -12.58 0.51 -5.58
CA GLY A 52 -13.66 0.75 -4.63
C GLY A 52 -13.30 0.41 -3.18
N ILE A 53 -12.02 0.32 -2.85
CA ILE A 53 -11.56 0.16 -1.47
C ILE A 53 -11.92 1.41 -0.67
N GLN A 54 -12.48 1.21 0.51
CA GLN A 54 -12.93 2.29 1.37
C GLN A 54 -11.96 2.50 2.55
N PRO A 55 -11.91 3.71 3.11
CA PRO A 55 -11.28 3.91 4.41
C PRO A 55 -11.83 2.94 5.45
N GLY A 56 -10.94 2.35 6.27
CA GLY A 56 -11.30 1.31 7.23
C GLY A 56 -11.23 -0.12 6.67
N ASP A 57 -11.21 -0.30 5.35
CA ASP A 57 -10.93 -1.60 4.74
C ASP A 57 -9.51 -2.06 5.06
N LYS A 58 -9.32 -3.37 5.18
CA LYS A 58 -8.04 -3.95 5.59
C LYS A 58 -7.24 -4.43 4.39
N ILE A 59 -5.96 -4.11 4.40
CA ILE A 59 -4.97 -4.50 3.39
C ILE A 59 -3.83 -5.22 4.08
N ALA A 60 -3.61 -6.48 3.71
CA ALA A 60 -2.52 -7.27 4.25
C ALA A 60 -1.24 -7.08 3.44
N VAL A 61 -0.10 -7.13 4.14
CA VAL A 61 1.22 -7.14 3.53
C VAL A 61 2.08 -8.24 4.15
N CYS A 62 2.64 -9.10 3.32
CA CYS A 62 3.47 -10.23 3.74
C CYS A 62 4.71 -10.33 2.85
N GLY A 63 5.86 -9.96 3.35
CA GLY A 63 7.11 -10.01 2.61
C GLY A 63 8.28 -9.55 3.46
N ARG A 64 9.50 -9.71 2.93
CA ARG A 64 10.69 -9.16 3.57
C ARG A 64 10.64 -7.63 3.57
N ASN A 65 11.28 -7.03 4.55
CA ASN A 65 11.45 -5.58 4.60
C ASN A 65 12.12 -5.09 3.31
N SER A 66 11.43 -4.21 2.62
CA SER A 66 11.85 -3.63 1.35
C SER A 66 11.26 -2.24 1.17
N ALA A 67 11.77 -1.49 0.21
CA ALA A 67 11.21 -0.19 -0.15
C ALA A 67 9.73 -0.31 -0.54
N HIS A 68 9.35 -1.34 -1.30
CA HIS A 68 7.95 -1.57 -1.68
C HIS A 68 7.07 -2.02 -0.52
N TRP A 69 7.61 -2.76 0.46
CA TRP A 69 6.90 -3.06 1.69
C TRP A 69 6.55 -1.77 2.45
N ALA A 70 7.54 -0.88 2.60
CA ALA A 70 7.34 0.41 3.26
C ALA A 70 6.37 1.31 2.48
N VAL A 71 6.45 1.33 1.15
CA VAL A 71 5.47 2.05 0.31
C VAL A 71 4.06 1.51 0.52
N THR A 72 3.88 0.18 0.56
CA THR A 72 2.57 -0.44 0.81
C THR A 72 2.02 -0.02 2.16
N PHE A 73 2.86 -0.05 3.20
CA PHE A 73 2.48 0.40 4.54
C PHE A 73 2.03 1.86 4.54
N LEU A 74 2.88 2.76 4.04
CA LEU A 74 2.59 4.20 3.99
C LEU A 74 1.36 4.51 3.12
N ALA A 75 1.25 3.89 1.96
CA ALA A 75 0.11 4.10 1.07
C ALA A 75 -1.20 3.67 1.71
N THR A 76 -1.20 2.56 2.44
CA THR A 76 -2.40 2.05 3.12
C THR A 76 -2.86 3.00 4.21
N ILE A 77 -1.96 3.39 5.12
CA ILE A 77 -2.34 4.26 6.24
C ILE A 77 -2.68 5.69 5.78
N THR A 78 -2.00 6.21 4.77
CA THR A 78 -2.29 7.55 4.24
C THR A 78 -3.57 7.61 3.40
N TYR A 79 -4.09 6.47 2.98
CA TYR A 79 -5.41 6.34 2.37
C TYR A 79 -6.54 6.29 3.41
N GLY A 80 -6.22 5.93 4.65
CA GLY A 80 -7.17 5.67 5.72
C GLY A 80 -7.67 4.22 5.75
N ALA A 81 -7.02 3.32 5.02
CA ALA A 81 -7.22 1.88 5.15
C ALA A 81 -6.39 1.33 6.33
N VAL A 82 -6.71 0.13 6.76
CA VAL A 82 -6.05 -0.54 7.90
C VAL A 82 -5.00 -1.50 7.37
N ILE A 83 -3.76 -1.32 7.78
CA ILE A 83 -2.67 -2.23 7.39
C ILE A 83 -2.62 -3.44 8.33
N VAL A 84 -2.45 -4.63 7.75
CA VAL A 84 -2.26 -5.90 8.45
C VAL A 84 -0.90 -6.48 8.07
N PRO A 85 0.17 -6.12 8.80
CA PRO A 85 1.50 -6.65 8.53
C PRO A 85 1.61 -8.10 9.00
N ILE A 86 2.05 -8.99 8.11
CA ILE A 86 2.21 -10.42 8.36
C ILE A 86 3.69 -10.76 8.22
N LEU A 87 4.24 -11.48 9.20
CA LEU A 87 5.63 -11.94 9.15
C LEU A 87 5.82 -12.92 7.98
N HIS A 88 6.79 -12.64 7.13
CA HIS A 88 7.08 -13.44 5.94
C HIS A 88 7.62 -14.85 6.26
N GLU A 89 8.06 -15.06 7.50
CA GLU A 89 8.57 -16.35 8.01
C GLU A 89 7.43 -17.30 8.46
N PHE A 90 6.20 -16.81 8.52
CA PHE A 90 5.08 -17.67 8.87
C PHE A 90 4.81 -18.71 7.78
N LYS A 91 4.36 -19.89 8.22
CA LYS A 91 3.88 -20.93 7.31
C LYS A 91 2.62 -20.47 6.58
N ALA A 92 2.41 -21.00 5.39
CA ALA A 92 1.28 -20.66 4.54
C ALA A 92 -0.07 -20.68 5.28
N ASP A 93 -0.35 -21.73 6.05
CA ASP A 93 -1.59 -21.85 6.82
C ASP A 93 -1.79 -20.71 7.83
N ASN A 94 -0.71 -20.25 8.48
CA ASN A 94 -0.80 -19.13 9.40
C ASN A 94 -1.09 -17.82 8.66
N ILE A 95 -0.48 -17.62 7.48
CA ILE A 95 -0.73 -16.46 6.64
C ILE A 95 -2.20 -16.47 6.18
N HIS A 96 -2.71 -17.61 5.68
CA HIS A 96 -4.11 -17.78 5.29
C HIS A 96 -5.05 -17.42 6.44
N ASN A 97 -4.77 -17.94 7.64
CA ASN A 97 -5.59 -17.69 8.82
C ASN A 97 -5.63 -16.22 9.20
N ILE A 98 -4.48 -15.51 9.18
CA ILE A 98 -4.41 -14.09 9.51
C ILE A 98 -5.17 -13.26 8.47
N VAL A 99 -4.98 -13.54 7.18
CA VAL A 99 -5.69 -12.87 6.09
C VAL A 99 -7.20 -13.03 6.25
N ASN A 100 -7.67 -14.26 6.49
CA ASN A 100 -9.10 -14.55 6.65
C ASN A 100 -9.67 -13.92 7.93
N HIS A 101 -8.95 -14.04 9.04
CA HIS A 101 -9.41 -13.49 10.33
C HIS A 101 -9.48 -11.96 10.33
N SER A 102 -8.54 -11.31 9.66
CA SER A 102 -8.55 -9.86 9.51
C SER A 102 -9.60 -9.36 8.53
N GLU A 103 -10.17 -10.25 7.70
CA GLU A 103 -11.06 -9.90 6.58
C GLU A 103 -10.40 -8.93 5.59
N ALA A 104 -9.09 -9.10 5.34
CA ALA A 104 -8.38 -8.27 4.39
C ALA A 104 -8.96 -8.40 2.98
N LYS A 105 -9.12 -7.27 2.29
CA LYS A 105 -9.61 -7.23 0.91
C LYS A 105 -8.51 -7.43 -0.12
N LEU A 106 -7.30 -6.96 0.17
CA LEU A 106 -6.14 -7.11 -0.68
C LEU A 106 -4.97 -7.68 0.13
N LEU A 107 -4.12 -8.46 -0.56
CA LEU A 107 -2.84 -8.94 -0.04
C LEU A 107 -1.72 -8.50 -0.98
N PHE A 108 -0.74 -7.79 -0.45
CA PHE A 108 0.52 -7.51 -1.13
C PHE A 108 1.58 -8.47 -0.60
N VAL A 109 2.19 -9.25 -1.49
CA VAL A 109 3.01 -10.40 -1.08
C VAL A 109 4.34 -10.43 -1.82
N GLY A 110 5.41 -10.78 -1.10
CA GLY A 110 6.73 -11.06 -1.67
C GLY A 110 6.79 -12.42 -2.36
N ASP A 111 7.69 -12.57 -3.34
CA ASP A 111 7.78 -13.75 -4.20
C ASP A 111 7.93 -15.04 -3.41
N GLN A 112 8.83 -15.07 -2.40
CA GLN A 112 9.09 -16.26 -1.59
C GLN A 112 7.85 -16.74 -0.81
N ALA A 113 7.05 -15.80 -0.29
CA ALA A 113 5.81 -16.16 0.40
C ALA A 113 4.75 -16.63 -0.61
N TRP A 114 4.65 -15.93 -1.73
CA TRP A 114 3.68 -16.25 -2.79
C TRP A 114 3.80 -17.68 -3.32
N GLU A 115 5.01 -18.17 -3.53
CA GLU A 115 5.26 -19.54 -4.02
C GLU A 115 4.61 -20.64 -3.17
N ASN A 116 4.35 -20.37 -1.89
CA ASN A 116 3.80 -21.34 -0.94
C ASN A 116 2.32 -21.10 -0.59
N LEU A 117 1.74 -19.98 -1.04
CA LEU A 117 0.35 -19.66 -0.72
C LEU A 117 -0.63 -20.37 -1.65
N ASN A 118 -1.77 -20.74 -1.06
CA ASN A 118 -2.95 -21.18 -1.80
C ASN A 118 -3.99 -20.06 -1.79
N GLU A 119 -4.23 -19.44 -2.93
CA GLU A 119 -5.18 -18.33 -3.06
C GLU A 119 -6.63 -18.74 -2.73
N ASP A 120 -6.99 -19.98 -3.00
CA ASP A 120 -8.32 -20.53 -2.71
C ASP A 120 -8.58 -20.65 -1.20
N ALA A 121 -7.51 -20.74 -0.40
CA ALA A 121 -7.61 -20.74 1.06
C ALA A 121 -7.92 -19.35 1.64
N MET A 122 -7.92 -18.29 0.82
CA MET A 122 -8.21 -16.91 1.21
C MET A 122 -9.40 -16.34 0.43
N PRO A 123 -10.63 -16.88 0.61
CA PRO A 123 -11.77 -16.58 -0.26
C PRO A 123 -12.31 -15.15 -0.14
N LEU A 124 -12.01 -14.43 0.94
CA LEU A 124 -12.48 -13.06 1.16
C LEU A 124 -11.62 -12.02 0.43
N LEU A 125 -10.42 -12.38 -0.04
CA LEU A 125 -9.58 -11.47 -0.81
C LEU A 125 -10.25 -11.13 -2.16
N GLU A 126 -10.25 -9.86 -2.50
CA GLU A 126 -10.62 -9.38 -3.83
C GLU A 126 -9.45 -9.49 -4.82
N GLY A 127 -8.22 -9.49 -4.30
CA GLY A 127 -7.03 -9.69 -5.11
C GLY A 127 -5.73 -9.77 -4.33
N ILE A 128 -4.70 -10.19 -5.05
CA ILE A 128 -3.33 -10.33 -4.56
C ILE A 128 -2.39 -9.63 -5.54
N ALA A 129 -1.44 -8.86 -5.03
CA ALA A 129 -0.46 -8.15 -5.83
C ALA A 129 0.98 -8.44 -5.35
N SER A 130 1.93 -8.39 -6.27
CA SER A 130 3.36 -8.56 -5.97
C SER A 130 3.96 -7.34 -5.31
N LEU A 131 4.76 -7.54 -4.27
CA LEU A 131 5.63 -6.47 -3.70
C LEU A 131 6.82 -6.14 -4.60
N THR A 132 7.17 -7.00 -5.55
CA THR A 132 8.32 -6.79 -6.43
C THR A 132 8.10 -5.62 -7.38
N ASP A 133 6.91 -5.52 -7.97
CA ASP A 133 6.60 -4.52 -8.99
C ASP A 133 5.16 -3.95 -8.92
N PHE A 134 4.41 -4.31 -7.88
CA PHE A 134 2.99 -3.99 -7.72
C PHE A 134 2.10 -4.49 -8.86
N SER A 135 2.50 -5.55 -9.56
CA SER A 135 1.64 -6.22 -10.54
C SER A 135 0.55 -7.05 -9.86
N SER A 136 -0.58 -7.18 -10.54
CA SER A 136 -1.66 -8.05 -10.09
C SER A 136 -1.29 -9.52 -10.30
N LEU A 137 -1.33 -10.31 -9.24
CA LEU A 137 -1.16 -11.77 -9.29
C LEU A 137 -2.51 -12.48 -9.38
N VAL A 138 -3.49 -11.98 -8.63
CA VAL A 138 -4.87 -12.47 -8.60
C VAL A 138 -5.80 -11.28 -8.59
N SER A 139 -6.83 -11.32 -9.42
CA SER A 139 -7.93 -10.35 -9.39
C SER A 139 -9.26 -11.09 -9.51
N ARG A 140 -10.17 -10.83 -8.58
CA ARG A 140 -11.46 -11.53 -8.50
C ARG A 140 -12.65 -10.65 -8.86
N ASN A 141 -12.40 -9.41 -9.29
CA ASN A 141 -13.44 -8.53 -9.80
C ASN A 141 -12.91 -7.58 -10.89
N GLU A 142 -13.83 -7.14 -11.75
CA GLU A 142 -13.50 -6.29 -12.89
C GLU A 142 -12.94 -4.91 -12.50
N LYS A 143 -13.43 -4.33 -11.40
CA LYS A 143 -12.95 -3.02 -10.91
C LYS A 143 -11.49 -3.09 -10.52
N LEU A 144 -11.09 -4.15 -9.82
CA LEU A 144 -9.71 -4.34 -9.41
C LEU A 144 -8.80 -4.61 -10.62
N THR A 145 -9.24 -5.43 -11.57
CA THR A 145 -8.52 -5.66 -12.82
C THR A 145 -8.29 -4.35 -13.56
N TYR A 146 -9.35 -3.58 -13.76
CA TYR A 146 -9.28 -2.26 -14.39
C TYR A 146 -8.31 -1.32 -13.66
N ALA A 147 -8.37 -1.29 -12.33
CA ALA A 147 -7.52 -0.44 -11.50
C ALA A 147 -6.03 -0.71 -11.72
N PHE A 148 -5.62 -1.98 -11.72
CA PHE A 148 -4.23 -2.35 -11.96
C PHE A 148 -3.79 -2.07 -13.40
N GLU A 149 -4.62 -2.34 -14.39
CA GLU A 149 -4.31 -2.11 -15.81
C GLU A 149 -4.19 -0.63 -16.16
N HIS A 150 -5.02 0.22 -15.57
CA HIS A 150 -5.14 1.64 -15.95
C HIS A 150 -4.46 2.61 -14.98
N ARG A 151 -3.85 2.15 -13.90
CA ARG A 151 -3.25 3.02 -12.86
C ARG A 151 -2.28 4.06 -13.41
N ASN A 152 -1.44 3.69 -14.37
CA ASN A 152 -0.47 4.60 -14.96
C ASN A 152 -1.13 5.63 -15.89
N ALA A 153 -2.15 5.23 -16.64
CA ALA A 153 -2.92 6.14 -17.49
C ALA A 153 -3.68 7.16 -16.66
N ILE A 154 -4.35 6.71 -15.59
CA ILE A 154 -5.07 7.59 -14.65
C ILE A 154 -4.10 8.55 -13.96
N TYR A 155 -2.94 8.05 -13.51
CA TYR A 155 -1.91 8.88 -12.91
C TYR A 155 -1.43 9.98 -13.87
N GLY A 156 -1.14 9.65 -15.12
CA GLY A 156 -0.71 10.63 -16.14
C GLY A 156 -1.78 11.67 -16.45
N GLN A 157 -3.06 11.31 -16.43
CA GLN A 157 -4.18 12.25 -16.58
C GLN A 157 -4.35 13.19 -15.39
N ARG A 158 -4.24 12.67 -14.16
CA ARG A 158 -4.36 13.48 -12.94
C ARG A 158 -3.15 14.40 -12.74
N TYR A 159 -1.97 13.94 -13.10
CA TYR A 159 -0.70 14.63 -12.86
C TYR A 159 0.14 14.75 -14.14
N PRO A 160 -0.32 15.55 -15.14
CA PRO A 160 0.35 15.64 -16.46
C PRO A 160 1.78 16.17 -16.40
N LYS A 161 2.11 16.92 -15.33
CA LYS A 161 3.47 17.41 -15.03
C LYS A 161 4.11 16.64 -13.87
N ASN A 162 3.70 15.38 -13.67
CA ASN A 162 4.04 14.51 -12.56
C ASN A 162 3.45 14.96 -11.20
N PHE A 163 3.45 14.05 -10.22
CA PHE A 163 3.04 14.34 -8.85
C PHE A 163 4.10 15.20 -8.15
N ARG A 164 3.66 16.26 -7.48
CA ARG A 164 4.50 17.27 -6.83
C ARG A 164 4.11 17.46 -5.37
N PRO A 165 4.95 18.13 -4.54
CA PRO A 165 4.65 18.38 -3.14
C PRO A 165 3.29 19.01 -2.87
N GLU A 166 2.86 19.93 -3.72
CA GLU A 166 1.57 20.63 -3.60
C GLU A 166 0.34 19.71 -3.81
N HIS A 167 0.54 18.54 -4.41
CA HIS A 167 -0.53 17.55 -4.57
C HIS A 167 -0.71 16.67 -3.35
N ILE A 168 0.19 16.72 -2.37
CA ILE A 168 0.09 15.90 -1.16
C ILE A 168 -1.08 16.38 -0.31
N CYS A 169 -2.04 15.48 -0.14
CA CYS A 169 -3.20 15.69 0.71
C CYS A 169 -3.64 14.31 1.21
N TYR A 170 -2.99 13.82 2.27
CA TYR A 170 -3.32 12.53 2.84
C TYR A 170 -4.51 12.62 3.79
N ARG A 171 -5.24 11.53 3.90
CA ARG A 171 -6.35 11.46 4.85
C ARG A 171 -5.81 11.56 6.26
N LYS A 172 -6.42 12.45 7.06
CA LYS A 172 -6.15 12.53 8.50
C LYS A 172 -7.13 11.62 9.22
N ASP A 173 -6.59 10.58 9.84
CA ASP A 173 -7.39 9.69 10.66
C ASP A 173 -7.78 10.39 11.98
N ARG A 174 -8.90 9.98 12.52
CA ARG A 174 -9.27 10.38 13.87
C ARG A 174 -8.47 9.53 14.87
N PRO A 175 -8.15 10.03 16.07
CA PRO A 175 -7.38 9.28 17.06
C PRO A 175 -7.97 7.92 17.42
N GLU A 176 -9.28 7.77 17.32
CA GLU A 176 -10.02 6.54 17.60
C GLU A 176 -10.12 5.57 16.40
N GLU A 177 -9.71 5.98 15.20
CA GLU A 177 -9.74 5.11 14.01
C GLU A 177 -8.58 4.12 14.04
N LEU A 178 -8.88 2.87 13.68
CA LEU A 178 -7.89 1.81 13.57
C LEU A 178 -7.01 2.03 12.33
N ALA A 179 -5.70 1.97 12.50
CA ALA A 179 -4.74 2.08 11.40
C ALA A 179 -3.95 0.79 11.16
N ILE A 180 -3.73 -0.01 12.20
CA ILE A 180 -2.92 -1.24 12.16
C ILE A 180 -3.62 -2.32 13.00
N ILE A 181 -3.56 -3.55 12.54
CA ILE A 181 -3.96 -4.75 13.28
C ILE A 181 -2.76 -5.67 13.43
#